data_dac22f79a0ab91d9fbaab9cf848a42d6
#
_entry.id   dac22f79a0ab91d9fbaab9cf848a42d6
#
_cell.length_a   1.000
_cell.length_b   1.000
_cell.length_c   1.000
_cell.angle_alpha   90.00
_cell.angle_beta   90.00
_cell.angle_gamma   90.00
#
_symmetry.space_group_name_H-M   'P 1'
#
loop_
_entity.id
_entity.type
_entity.pdbx_description
1 polymer ?
#
loop_
_entity_poly.entity_id
_entity_poly.type
_entity_poly.pdbx_seq_one_letter_code
_entity_poly.pdbx_strand_id
1 'polypeptide(L)'
;NTGVSFKDIAKTEFTGYEENDTEATVVALVASGERKDFVEAGDAILVLNKTSFYAESGGQAGDKGVITIGESTFEVSNTTKDADGVVLHHGTLTGDAIKVGDVAVSSYDEENRKATMRNHTAAHLLQATLRTVLGTHVEQAGQLVDAKEVRFDFTHFTGMTGEELKKVEDLVNEEILNATEMIVKEMPIDEAKAMGAMALFGEKYGDVVRVVKAGDFST
;
A
#
# COMPACT_ATOMS: atom_id res chain seq x y z
N ASN A 1 -11.01 -11.06 -1.77
CA ASN A 1 -11.35 -11.89 -2.94
C ASN A 1 -12.75 -11.50 -3.42
N THR A 2 -12.85 -10.88 -4.60
CA THR A 2 -14.13 -10.38 -5.15
C THR A 2 -15.01 -11.51 -5.74
N GLY A 3 -14.47 -12.72 -5.86
CA GLY A 3 -15.13 -13.83 -6.57
C GLY A 3 -15.19 -13.65 -8.10
N VAL A 4 -14.65 -12.54 -8.62
CA VAL A 4 -14.65 -12.19 -10.05
C VAL A 4 -13.27 -12.41 -10.65
N SER A 5 -13.20 -12.97 -11.85
CA SER A 5 -11.95 -13.18 -12.59
C SER A 5 -11.62 -12.00 -13.50
N PHE A 6 -10.34 -11.62 -13.53
CA PHE A 6 -9.77 -10.60 -14.42
C PHE A 6 -8.65 -11.15 -15.32
N LYS A 7 -8.63 -12.47 -15.55
CA LYS A 7 -7.58 -13.14 -16.36
C LYS A 7 -7.52 -12.66 -17.81
N ASP A 8 -8.60 -12.12 -18.33
CA ASP A 8 -8.70 -11.51 -19.66
C ASP A 8 -8.16 -10.07 -19.70
N ILE A 9 -7.85 -9.48 -18.55
CA ILE A 9 -7.34 -8.12 -18.42
C ILE A 9 -5.83 -8.14 -18.24
N ALA A 10 -5.13 -7.29 -19.00
CA ALA A 10 -3.69 -7.13 -18.86
C ALA A 10 -3.33 -6.53 -17.49
N LYS A 11 -2.15 -6.89 -16.99
CA LYS A 11 -1.58 -6.30 -15.77
C LYS A 11 -1.66 -4.77 -15.82
N THR A 12 -2.16 -4.16 -14.75
CA THR A 12 -2.27 -2.70 -14.66
C THR A 12 -0.87 -2.06 -14.57
N GLU A 13 -0.62 -1.03 -15.38
CA GLU A 13 0.58 -0.20 -15.26
C GLU A 13 0.43 0.79 -14.09
N PHE A 14 1.41 0.83 -13.22
CA PHE A 14 1.45 1.78 -12.10
C PHE A 14 2.33 2.98 -12.43
N THR A 15 1.75 4.20 -12.37
CA THR A 15 2.43 5.47 -12.68
C THR A 15 2.66 6.35 -11.45
N GLY A 16 2.16 5.96 -10.30
CA GLY A 16 1.97 6.81 -9.13
C GLY A 16 3.23 7.21 -8.36
N TYR A 17 4.42 6.75 -8.77
CA TYR A 17 5.67 7.30 -8.25
C TYR A 17 6.10 8.59 -8.96
N GLU A 18 5.65 8.79 -10.19
CA GLU A 18 6.02 9.91 -11.05
C GLU A 18 4.87 10.89 -11.28
N GLU A 19 3.63 10.39 -11.29
CA GLU A 19 2.43 11.14 -11.61
C GLU A 19 1.39 11.04 -10.51
N ASN A 20 0.73 12.17 -10.16
CA ASN A 20 -0.49 12.18 -9.36
C ASN A 20 -1.70 11.90 -10.26
N ASP A 21 -1.84 12.69 -11.33
CA ASP A 21 -2.94 12.58 -12.29
C ASP A 21 -2.50 11.72 -13.48
N THR A 22 -3.26 10.67 -13.75
CA THR A 22 -2.99 9.77 -14.86
C THR A 22 -4.23 9.59 -15.72
N GLU A 23 -4.14 9.93 -17.01
CA GLU A 23 -5.16 9.60 -17.99
C GLU A 23 -5.08 8.12 -18.38
N ALA A 24 -6.21 7.44 -18.34
CA ALA A 24 -6.31 6.01 -18.56
C ALA A 24 -7.64 5.64 -19.21
N THR A 25 -7.79 4.37 -19.55
CA THR A 25 -9.01 3.80 -20.12
C THR A 25 -9.63 2.80 -19.14
N VAL A 26 -10.94 2.86 -18.95
CA VAL A 26 -11.70 1.88 -18.19
C VAL A 26 -11.68 0.56 -18.94
N VAL A 27 -11.11 -0.49 -18.37
CA VAL A 27 -10.98 -1.81 -18.99
C VAL A 27 -11.89 -2.87 -18.37
N ALA A 28 -12.35 -2.66 -17.15
CA ALA A 28 -13.33 -3.53 -16.50
C ALA A 28 -14.11 -2.78 -15.43
N LEU A 29 -15.33 -3.23 -15.20
CA LEU A 29 -16.23 -2.73 -14.17
C LEU A 29 -16.90 -3.90 -13.46
N VAL A 30 -17.10 -3.76 -12.15
CA VAL A 30 -17.80 -4.75 -11.32
C VAL A 30 -18.84 -4.03 -10.46
N ALA A 31 -20.05 -4.53 -10.45
CA ALA A 31 -21.10 -4.10 -9.55
C ALA A 31 -21.93 -5.33 -9.12
N SER A 32 -22.39 -5.34 -7.87
CA SER A 32 -23.18 -6.45 -7.32
C SER A 32 -22.50 -7.83 -7.48
N GLY A 33 -21.17 -7.87 -7.37
CA GLY A 33 -20.38 -9.10 -7.47
C GLY A 33 -20.19 -9.66 -8.88
N GLU A 34 -20.53 -8.90 -9.92
CA GLU A 34 -20.45 -9.34 -11.32
C GLU A 34 -19.73 -8.32 -12.22
N ARG A 35 -19.05 -8.85 -13.24
CA ARG A 35 -18.52 -8.03 -14.34
C ARG A 35 -19.66 -7.37 -15.11
N LYS A 36 -19.54 -6.08 -15.38
CA LYS A 36 -20.51 -5.27 -16.13
C LYS A 36 -19.83 -4.54 -17.28
N ASP A 37 -20.55 -4.32 -18.37
CA ASP A 37 -20.09 -3.46 -19.46
C ASP A 37 -20.27 -1.98 -19.12
N PHE A 38 -21.23 -1.67 -18.28
CA PHE A 38 -21.47 -0.34 -17.72
C PHE A 38 -21.97 -0.44 -16.27
N VAL A 39 -21.80 0.63 -15.52
CA VAL A 39 -22.33 0.77 -14.15
C VAL A 39 -22.98 2.14 -13.99
N GLU A 40 -24.07 2.17 -13.23
CA GLU A 40 -24.74 3.37 -12.79
C GLU A 40 -24.23 3.84 -11.44
N ALA A 41 -24.66 5.01 -10.98
CA ALA A 41 -24.28 5.54 -9.67
C ALA A 41 -24.48 4.52 -8.54
N GLY A 42 -23.53 4.44 -7.63
CA GLY A 42 -23.49 3.50 -6.52
C GLY A 42 -22.12 2.86 -6.36
N ASP A 43 -22.06 1.86 -5.50
CA ASP A 43 -20.82 1.15 -5.21
C ASP A 43 -20.40 0.27 -6.39
N ALA A 44 -19.14 0.32 -6.71
CA ALA A 44 -18.53 -0.43 -7.80
C ALA A 44 -17.05 -0.67 -7.60
N ILE A 45 -16.49 -1.55 -8.45
CA ILE A 45 -15.05 -1.69 -8.63
C ILE A 45 -14.73 -1.25 -10.06
N LEU A 46 -13.74 -0.37 -10.19
CA LEU A 46 -13.30 0.19 -11.46
C LEU A 46 -11.85 -0.25 -11.72
N VAL A 47 -11.61 -0.77 -12.91
CA VAL A 47 -10.29 -1.21 -13.37
C VAL A 47 -9.85 -0.36 -14.54
N LEU A 48 -8.65 0.20 -14.45
CA LEU A 48 -8.01 1.00 -15.48
C LEU A 48 -6.84 0.22 -16.09
N ASN A 49 -6.47 0.54 -17.33
CA ASN A 49 -5.26 -0.02 -17.95
C ASN A 49 -3.97 0.46 -17.28
N LYS A 50 -3.99 1.67 -16.73
CA LYS A 50 -2.93 2.26 -15.90
C LYS A 50 -3.52 3.14 -14.81
N THR A 51 -2.79 3.32 -13.72
CA THR A 51 -3.27 4.07 -12.57
C THR A 51 -2.13 4.70 -11.77
N SER A 52 -2.41 5.86 -11.17
CA SER A 52 -1.54 6.50 -10.19
C SER A 52 -1.79 5.99 -8.75
N PHE A 53 -2.83 5.17 -8.53
CA PHE A 53 -3.17 4.63 -7.22
C PHE A 53 -2.29 3.44 -6.83
N TYR A 54 -1.68 3.52 -5.66
CA TYR A 54 -0.94 2.41 -5.05
C TYR A 54 -1.92 1.41 -4.45
N ALA A 55 -1.79 0.15 -4.83
CA ALA A 55 -2.61 -0.93 -4.28
C ALA A 55 -2.07 -1.38 -2.92
N GLU A 56 -2.97 -1.76 -2.00
CA GLU A 56 -2.56 -2.26 -0.70
C GLU A 56 -1.59 -3.44 -0.82
N SER A 57 -0.56 -3.44 0.01
CA SER A 57 0.48 -4.46 0.02
C SER A 57 1.17 -4.47 1.38
N GLY A 58 1.53 -5.67 1.87
CA GLY A 58 2.33 -5.81 3.07
C GLY A 58 1.76 -5.17 4.33
N GLY A 59 0.45 -5.08 4.44
CA GLY A 59 -0.22 -4.41 5.55
C GLY A 59 -0.34 -2.90 5.40
N GLN A 60 0.25 -2.29 4.35
CA GLN A 60 0.02 -0.88 4.02
C GLN A 60 -1.30 -0.74 3.26
N ALA A 61 -2.17 0.15 3.71
CA ALA A 61 -3.42 0.48 3.04
C ALA A 61 -3.19 1.03 1.63
N GLY A 62 -4.11 0.71 0.72
CA GLY A 62 -4.13 1.26 -0.62
C GLY A 62 -4.49 2.75 -0.63
N ASP A 63 -4.17 3.42 -1.74
CA ASP A 63 -4.51 4.82 -1.92
C ASP A 63 -6.02 5.04 -1.96
N LYS A 64 -6.40 6.23 -1.53
CA LYS A 64 -7.71 6.84 -1.71
C LYS A 64 -7.59 8.01 -2.67
N GLY A 65 -8.70 8.46 -3.20
CA GLY A 65 -8.73 9.61 -4.10
C GLY A 65 -9.93 9.59 -5.01
N VAL A 66 -9.80 10.19 -6.17
CA VAL A 66 -10.89 10.40 -7.12
C VAL A 66 -10.46 9.95 -8.51
N ILE A 67 -11.37 9.26 -9.22
CA ILE A 67 -11.26 8.99 -10.65
C ILE A 67 -12.38 9.74 -11.34
N THR A 68 -12.01 10.62 -12.26
CA THR A 68 -12.97 11.43 -13.02
C THR A 68 -13.19 10.81 -14.39
N ILE A 69 -14.45 10.54 -14.73
CA ILE A 69 -14.86 9.97 -16.01
C ILE A 69 -15.94 10.89 -16.62
N GLY A 70 -15.52 11.79 -17.53
CA GLY A 70 -16.42 12.82 -18.05
C GLY A 70 -16.98 13.71 -16.94
N GLU A 71 -18.29 13.79 -16.84
CA GLU A 71 -19.02 14.51 -15.78
C GLU A 71 -19.21 13.66 -14.50
N SER A 72 -18.79 12.40 -14.52
CA SER A 72 -18.94 11.48 -13.40
C SER A 72 -17.71 11.46 -12.51
N THR A 73 -17.93 11.22 -11.23
CA THR A 73 -16.88 11.12 -10.21
C THR A 73 -16.96 9.76 -9.54
N PHE A 74 -15.84 9.06 -9.50
CA PHE A 74 -15.67 7.81 -8.76
C PHE A 74 -14.77 8.08 -7.55
N GLU A 75 -15.35 8.05 -6.36
CA GLU A 75 -14.62 8.25 -5.12
C GLU A 75 -14.05 6.92 -4.64
N VAL A 76 -12.71 6.82 -4.64
CA VAL A 76 -11.99 5.60 -4.28
C VAL A 76 -11.78 5.54 -2.77
N SER A 77 -12.32 4.53 -2.13
CA SER A 77 -12.17 4.28 -0.69
C SER A 77 -11.01 3.36 -0.36
N ASN A 78 -10.64 2.47 -1.28
CA ASN A 78 -9.49 1.58 -1.16
C ASN A 78 -9.04 1.09 -2.54
N THR A 79 -7.78 0.69 -2.63
CA THR A 79 -7.16 0.15 -3.84
C THR A 79 -6.50 -1.18 -3.50
N THR A 80 -6.86 -2.23 -4.21
CA THR A 80 -6.29 -3.57 -4.04
C THR A 80 -5.72 -4.09 -5.36
N LYS A 81 -5.02 -5.19 -5.31
CA LYS A 81 -4.47 -5.85 -6.50
C LYS A 81 -4.74 -7.34 -6.43
N ASP A 82 -5.17 -7.92 -7.53
CA ASP A 82 -5.37 -9.37 -7.60
C ASP A 82 -4.05 -10.11 -7.89
N ALA A 83 -4.13 -11.45 -7.95
CA ALA A 83 -2.96 -12.30 -8.17
C ALA A 83 -2.33 -12.12 -9.57
N ASP A 84 -3.09 -11.60 -10.53
CA ASP A 84 -2.64 -11.37 -11.92
C ASP A 84 -2.07 -9.94 -12.12
N GLY A 85 -2.00 -9.15 -11.06
CA GLY A 85 -1.47 -7.79 -11.11
C GLY A 85 -2.47 -6.75 -11.61
N VAL A 86 -3.75 -7.06 -11.63
CA VAL A 86 -4.83 -6.13 -11.97
C VAL A 86 -5.19 -5.31 -10.74
N VAL A 87 -5.14 -3.98 -10.86
CA VAL A 87 -5.46 -3.05 -9.78
C VAL A 87 -6.95 -2.78 -9.75
N LEU A 88 -7.55 -2.96 -8.58
CA LEU A 88 -8.99 -2.81 -8.33
C LEU A 88 -9.23 -1.56 -7.49
N HIS A 89 -9.94 -0.58 -8.06
CA HIS A 89 -10.36 0.63 -7.33
C HIS A 89 -11.76 0.40 -6.77
N HIS A 90 -11.86 0.29 -5.46
CA HIS A 90 -13.12 0.14 -4.74
C HIS A 90 -13.68 1.51 -4.37
N GLY A 91 -14.93 1.77 -4.70
CA GLY A 91 -15.49 3.08 -4.39
C GLY A 91 -16.94 3.24 -4.81
N THR A 92 -17.34 4.51 -4.92
CA THR A 92 -18.71 4.92 -5.21
C THR A 92 -18.74 5.87 -6.40
N LEU A 93 -19.55 5.52 -7.40
CA LEU A 93 -19.80 6.37 -8.56
C LEU A 93 -20.91 7.36 -8.27
N THR A 94 -20.65 8.63 -8.60
CA THR A 94 -21.64 9.71 -8.58
C THR A 94 -21.69 10.36 -9.95
N GLY A 95 -22.89 10.68 -10.42
CA GLY A 95 -23.13 11.26 -11.74
C GLY A 95 -23.71 10.26 -12.73
N ASP A 96 -23.38 10.41 -13.99
CA ASP A 96 -23.87 9.57 -15.07
C ASP A 96 -23.23 8.17 -15.07
N ALA A 97 -23.89 7.23 -15.71
CA ALA A 97 -23.35 5.89 -15.94
C ALA A 97 -22.01 5.96 -16.70
N ILE A 98 -21.10 5.07 -16.35
CA ILE A 98 -19.82 4.88 -17.03
C ILE A 98 -19.75 3.51 -17.68
N LYS A 99 -18.95 3.35 -18.70
CA LYS A 99 -18.81 2.09 -19.44
C LYS A 99 -17.35 1.74 -19.71
N VAL A 100 -17.10 0.47 -19.97
CA VAL A 100 -15.81 -0.02 -20.45
C VAL A 100 -15.48 0.72 -21.75
N GLY A 101 -14.24 1.21 -21.85
CA GLY A 101 -13.75 2.03 -22.97
C GLY A 101 -13.74 3.53 -22.70
N ASP A 102 -14.42 3.99 -21.65
CA ASP A 102 -14.39 5.40 -21.26
C ASP A 102 -12.99 5.86 -20.85
N VAL A 103 -12.69 7.11 -21.16
CA VAL A 103 -11.46 7.76 -20.70
C VAL A 103 -11.66 8.27 -19.27
N ALA A 104 -10.68 8.00 -18.43
CA ALA A 104 -10.69 8.37 -17.03
C ALA A 104 -9.40 9.08 -16.64
N VAL A 105 -9.45 9.94 -15.64
CA VAL A 105 -8.27 10.52 -15.00
C VAL A 105 -8.25 10.08 -13.54
N SER A 106 -7.22 9.32 -13.17
CA SER A 106 -7.00 8.91 -11.79
C SER A 106 -6.18 9.97 -11.05
N SER A 107 -6.62 10.34 -9.84
CA SER A 107 -5.95 11.33 -9.00
C SER A 107 -6.00 10.85 -7.55
N TYR A 108 -4.86 10.37 -7.02
CA TYR A 108 -4.81 9.90 -5.64
C TYR A 108 -4.73 11.06 -4.65
N ASP A 109 -5.22 10.84 -3.44
CA ASP A 109 -5.13 11.78 -2.32
C ASP A 109 -3.69 11.83 -1.80
N GLU A 110 -2.97 12.91 -2.15
CA GLU A 110 -1.56 13.09 -1.77
C GLU A 110 -1.36 13.18 -0.26
N GLU A 111 -2.24 13.86 0.45
CA GLU A 111 -2.12 13.99 1.91
C GLU A 111 -2.33 12.65 2.60
N ASN A 112 -3.30 11.86 2.13
CA ASN A 112 -3.52 10.50 2.63
C ASN A 112 -2.30 9.61 2.36
N ARG A 113 -1.72 9.66 1.16
CA ARG A 113 -0.51 8.88 0.83
C ARG A 113 0.69 9.32 1.67
N LYS A 114 0.94 10.61 1.81
CA LYS A 114 2.03 11.14 2.65
C LYS A 114 1.89 10.70 4.10
N ALA A 115 0.68 10.76 4.66
CA ALA A 115 0.42 10.29 6.02
C ALA A 115 0.65 8.78 6.16
N THR A 116 0.19 7.96 5.20
CA THR A 116 0.42 6.52 5.16
C THR A 116 1.91 6.20 5.04
N MET A 117 2.65 6.92 4.21
CA MET A 117 4.10 6.74 4.05
C MET A 117 4.87 7.10 5.32
N ARG A 118 4.50 8.18 6.01
CA ARG A 118 5.09 8.52 7.33
C ARG A 118 4.87 7.41 8.34
N ASN A 119 3.68 6.86 8.39
CA ASN A 119 3.34 5.75 9.28
C ASN A 119 4.04 4.44 8.87
N HIS A 120 4.24 4.20 7.58
CA HIS A 120 5.03 3.07 7.11
C HIS A 120 6.50 3.19 7.55
N THR A 121 7.09 4.37 7.45
CA THR A 121 8.43 4.66 7.99
C THR A 121 8.47 4.42 9.49
N ALA A 122 7.47 4.89 10.24
CA ALA A 122 7.38 4.65 11.67
C ALA A 122 7.29 3.14 12.01
N ALA A 123 6.59 2.36 11.19
CA ALA A 123 6.53 0.90 11.35
C ALA A 123 7.89 0.23 11.19
N HIS A 124 8.71 0.66 10.22
CA HIS A 124 10.09 0.18 10.07
C HIS A 124 10.96 0.53 11.27
N LEU A 125 10.89 1.76 11.74
CA LEU A 125 11.62 2.19 12.94
C LEU A 125 11.16 1.40 14.17
N LEU A 126 9.88 1.16 14.31
CA LEU A 126 9.31 0.36 15.41
C LEU A 126 9.85 -1.07 15.39
N GLN A 127 9.88 -1.73 14.24
CA GLN A 127 10.43 -3.08 14.11
C GLN A 127 11.91 -3.13 14.50
N ALA A 128 12.73 -2.23 14.00
CA ALA A 128 14.14 -2.15 14.33
C ALA A 128 14.36 -1.89 15.83
N THR A 129 13.57 -1.01 16.41
CA THR A 129 13.61 -0.67 17.83
C THR A 129 13.22 -1.85 18.73
N LEU A 130 12.16 -2.56 18.39
CA LEU A 130 11.74 -3.76 19.11
C LEU A 130 12.83 -4.83 19.11
N ARG A 131 13.52 -5.04 17.98
CA ARG A 131 14.65 -5.95 17.89
C ARG A 131 15.85 -5.50 18.72
N THR A 132 16.09 -4.20 18.81
CA THR A 132 17.16 -3.60 19.63
C THR A 132 16.87 -3.78 21.12
N VAL A 133 15.64 -3.54 21.56
CA VAL A 133 15.27 -3.56 22.98
C VAL A 133 14.97 -4.98 23.48
N LEU A 134 14.23 -5.79 22.70
CA LEU A 134 13.76 -7.11 23.11
C LEU A 134 14.64 -8.26 22.62
N GLY A 135 15.36 -8.07 21.50
CA GLY A 135 16.24 -9.06 20.92
C GLY A 135 15.87 -9.43 19.48
N THR A 136 16.83 -10.06 18.81
CA THR A 136 16.72 -10.41 17.37
C THR A 136 15.71 -11.51 17.05
N HIS A 137 15.17 -12.19 18.08
CA HIS A 137 14.08 -13.16 17.93
C HIS A 137 12.75 -12.52 17.57
N VAL A 138 12.61 -11.20 17.73
CA VAL A 138 11.40 -10.47 17.35
C VAL A 138 11.22 -10.50 15.84
N GLU A 139 10.14 -11.10 15.39
CA GLU A 139 9.74 -11.18 14.01
C GLU A 139 8.34 -10.61 13.83
N GLN A 140 8.10 -9.98 12.69
CA GLN A 140 6.80 -9.47 12.36
C GLN A 140 5.84 -10.62 12.07
N ALA A 141 4.71 -10.66 12.80
CA ALA A 141 3.61 -11.60 12.58
C ALA A 141 2.49 -10.98 11.73
N GLY A 142 2.37 -9.67 11.75
CA GLY A 142 1.41 -8.91 10.94
C GLY A 142 1.60 -7.42 11.13
N GLN A 143 1.00 -6.64 10.26
CA GLN A 143 0.91 -5.19 10.44
C GLN A 143 -0.29 -4.60 9.72
N LEU A 144 -0.70 -3.42 10.19
CA LEU A 144 -1.62 -2.53 9.50
C LEU A 144 -1.02 -1.13 9.54
N VAL A 145 -0.88 -0.52 8.37
CA VAL A 145 -0.39 0.85 8.23
C VAL A 145 -1.37 1.62 7.36
N ASP A 146 -1.96 2.66 7.92
CA ASP A 146 -2.79 3.61 7.18
C ASP A 146 -2.42 5.05 7.55
N ALA A 147 -3.21 6.02 7.09
CA ALA A 147 -2.96 7.44 7.35
C ALA A 147 -3.14 7.86 8.82
N LYS A 148 -3.82 7.04 9.62
CA LYS A 148 -4.18 7.36 11.01
C LYS A 148 -3.33 6.64 12.03
N GLU A 149 -2.99 5.36 11.76
CA GLU A 149 -2.37 4.49 12.75
C GLU A 149 -1.45 3.44 12.14
N VAL A 150 -0.62 2.89 13.02
CA VAL A 150 0.19 1.70 12.77
C VAL A 150 -0.19 0.67 13.81
N ARG A 151 -0.53 -0.55 13.36
CA ARG A 151 -0.57 -1.74 14.19
C ARG A 151 0.58 -2.65 13.77
N PHE A 152 1.36 -3.09 14.73
CA PHE A 152 2.49 -3.97 14.49
C PHE A 152 2.37 -5.20 15.41
N ASP A 153 2.14 -6.36 14.82
CA ASP A 153 2.03 -7.63 15.52
C ASP A 153 3.37 -8.36 15.43
N PHE A 154 3.93 -8.78 16.54
CA PHE A 154 5.26 -9.39 16.58
C PHE A 154 5.35 -10.54 17.56
N THR A 155 6.35 -11.40 17.34
CA THR A 155 6.64 -12.54 18.21
C THR A 155 7.51 -12.13 19.39
N HIS A 156 7.08 -12.47 20.59
CA HIS A 156 7.86 -12.30 21.82
C HIS A 156 7.37 -13.30 22.90
N PHE A 157 8.24 -13.65 23.83
CA PHE A 157 7.97 -14.71 24.82
C PHE A 157 6.94 -14.31 25.86
N THR A 158 6.88 -13.03 26.21
CA THR A 158 5.99 -12.48 27.25
C THR A 158 5.47 -11.10 26.83
N GLY A 159 4.49 -10.58 27.55
CA GLY A 159 4.10 -9.18 27.40
C GLY A 159 5.25 -8.24 27.72
N MET A 160 5.32 -7.11 27.04
CA MET A 160 6.32 -6.08 27.30
C MET A 160 6.08 -5.43 28.66
N THR A 161 7.18 -5.17 29.39
CA THR A 161 7.12 -4.39 30.64
C THR A 161 6.94 -2.89 30.34
N GLY A 162 6.49 -2.12 31.31
CA GLY A 162 6.41 -0.66 31.16
C GLY A 162 7.74 0.01 30.86
N GLU A 163 8.84 -0.54 31.40
CA GLU A 163 10.19 -0.05 31.13
C GLU A 163 10.64 -0.33 29.67
N GLU A 164 10.35 -1.52 29.16
CA GLU A 164 10.61 -1.90 27.79
C GLU A 164 9.79 -1.05 26.81
N LEU A 165 8.50 -0.83 27.08
CA LEU A 165 7.64 0.05 26.28
C LEU A 165 8.20 1.47 26.21
N LYS A 166 8.65 2.01 27.35
CA LYS A 166 9.24 3.34 27.39
C LYS A 166 10.55 3.43 26.61
N LYS A 167 11.41 2.43 26.69
CA LYS A 167 12.66 2.39 25.90
C LYS A 167 12.37 2.37 24.40
N VAL A 168 11.37 1.58 23.96
CA VAL A 168 10.94 1.53 22.57
C VAL A 168 10.41 2.88 22.10
N GLU A 169 9.54 3.51 22.89
CA GLU A 169 8.98 4.83 22.60
C GLU A 169 10.08 5.89 22.45
N ASP A 170 10.97 5.95 23.43
CA ASP A 170 12.07 6.93 23.47
C ASP A 170 13.00 6.77 22.25
N LEU A 171 13.36 5.53 21.91
CA LEU A 171 14.26 5.25 20.78
C LEU A 171 13.60 5.53 19.42
N VAL A 172 12.34 5.19 19.24
CA VAL A 172 11.60 5.54 18.01
C VAL A 172 11.52 7.05 17.84
N ASN A 173 11.19 7.77 18.91
CA ASN A 173 11.09 9.23 18.88
C ASN A 173 12.45 9.89 18.62
N GLU A 174 13.53 9.35 19.18
CA GLU A 174 14.89 9.82 18.92
C GLU A 174 15.24 9.71 17.43
N GLU A 175 14.97 8.56 16.80
CA GLU A 175 15.23 8.36 15.37
C GLU A 175 14.38 9.28 14.48
N ILE A 176 13.10 9.52 14.85
CA ILE A 176 12.25 10.48 14.14
C ILE A 176 12.80 11.90 14.25
N LEU A 177 13.21 12.32 15.46
CA LEU A 177 13.74 13.66 15.71
C LEU A 177 15.10 13.89 15.03
N ASN A 178 15.93 12.85 14.91
CA ASN A 178 17.18 12.90 14.19
C ASN A 178 17.02 13.03 12.68
N ALA A 179 15.79 13.03 12.18
CA ALA A 179 15.44 13.14 10.75
C ALA A 179 16.26 12.17 9.89
N THR A 180 16.36 10.91 10.33
CA THR A 180 17.12 9.86 9.65
C THR A 180 16.69 9.77 8.19
N GLU A 181 17.65 9.89 7.27
CA GLU A 181 17.40 9.85 5.84
C GLU A 181 16.93 8.44 5.42
N MET A 182 15.81 8.39 4.71
CA MET A 182 15.28 7.16 4.14
C MET A 182 15.81 6.97 2.73
N ILE A 183 16.54 5.88 2.50
CA ILE A 183 17.06 5.51 1.20
C ILE A 183 16.22 4.36 0.66
N VAL A 184 15.73 4.51 -0.57
CA VAL A 184 14.94 3.49 -1.27
C VAL A 184 15.70 3.04 -2.52
N LYS A 185 15.94 1.73 -2.63
CA LYS A 185 16.60 1.13 -3.80
C LYS A 185 15.86 -0.13 -4.23
N GLU A 186 15.81 -0.36 -5.53
CA GLU A 186 15.41 -1.66 -6.08
C GLU A 186 16.66 -2.51 -6.28
N MET A 187 16.60 -3.76 -5.85
CA MET A 187 17.69 -4.71 -5.97
C MET A 187 17.19 -6.15 -5.99
N PRO A 188 18.01 -7.11 -6.46
CA PRO A 188 17.68 -8.52 -6.35
C PRO A 188 17.45 -8.93 -4.89
N ILE A 189 16.49 -9.83 -4.68
CA ILE A 189 16.10 -10.27 -3.33
C ILE A 189 17.26 -10.85 -2.51
N ASP A 190 18.17 -11.54 -3.17
CA ASP A 190 19.33 -12.14 -2.48
C ASP A 190 20.32 -11.07 -2.00
N GLU A 191 20.49 -10.00 -2.75
CA GLU A 191 21.30 -8.85 -2.35
C GLU A 191 20.66 -8.12 -1.16
N ALA A 192 19.34 -7.92 -1.19
CA ALA A 192 18.60 -7.32 -0.09
C ALA A 192 18.74 -8.14 1.20
N LYS A 193 18.65 -9.46 1.14
CA LYS A 193 18.87 -10.36 2.28
C LYS A 193 20.30 -10.29 2.80
N ALA A 194 21.29 -10.23 1.92
CA ALA A 194 22.70 -10.12 2.28
C ALA A 194 23.02 -8.80 3.01
N MET A 195 22.26 -7.72 2.74
CA MET A 195 22.35 -6.45 3.46
C MET A 195 21.63 -6.47 4.82
N GLY A 196 20.97 -7.56 5.19
CA GLY A 196 20.20 -7.67 6.42
C GLY A 196 18.80 -7.05 6.35
N ALA A 197 18.27 -6.85 5.15
CA ALA A 197 16.92 -6.31 4.98
C ALA A 197 15.88 -7.21 5.66
N MET A 198 14.95 -6.58 6.39
CA MET A 198 13.85 -7.25 7.06
C MET A 198 12.72 -7.49 6.06
N ALA A 199 12.32 -8.77 5.90
CA ALA A 199 11.21 -9.15 5.05
C ALA A 199 9.88 -9.13 5.81
N LEU A 200 8.80 -8.74 5.15
CA LEU A 200 7.47 -8.80 5.71
C LEU A 200 6.97 -10.26 5.78
N PHE A 201 6.38 -10.63 6.92
CA PHE A 201 5.84 -11.97 7.10
C PHE A 201 4.65 -12.24 6.18
N GLY A 202 4.66 -13.40 5.52
CA GLY A 202 3.57 -13.85 4.65
C GLY A 202 3.53 -13.21 3.26
N GLU A 203 4.45 -12.33 2.92
CA GLU A 203 4.56 -11.80 1.57
C GLU A 203 5.39 -12.68 0.64
N LYS A 204 4.96 -12.75 -0.62
CA LYS A 204 5.72 -13.36 -1.70
C LYS A 204 6.47 -12.26 -2.44
N TYR A 205 7.78 -12.26 -2.30
CA TYR A 205 8.65 -11.33 -3.00
C TYR A 205 9.01 -11.87 -4.38
N GLY A 206 9.07 -10.98 -5.37
CA GLY A 206 9.65 -11.28 -6.69
C GLY A 206 11.18 -11.35 -6.65
N ASP A 207 11.80 -11.59 -7.81
CA ASP A 207 13.25 -11.65 -7.95
C ASP A 207 13.95 -10.31 -7.66
N VAL A 208 13.25 -9.21 -7.88
CA VAL A 208 13.68 -7.84 -7.58
C VAL A 208 12.75 -7.25 -6.53
N VAL A 209 13.33 -6.66 -5.49
CA VAL A 209 12.61 -6.06 -4.37
C VAL A 209 13.01 -4.61 -4.17
N ARG A 210 12.11 -3.81 -3.65
CA ARG A 210 12.34 -2.46 -3.22
C ARG A 210 12.77 -2.46 -1.76
N VAL A 211 14.00 -2.04 -1.48
CA VAL A 211 14.55 -1.97 -0.14
C VAL A 211 14.45 -0.55 0.38
N VAL A 212 13.95 -0.40 1.60
CA VAL A 212 13.87 0.87 2.32
C VAL A 212 14.85 0.84 3.48
N LYS A 213 15.79 1.76 3.49
CA LYS A 213 16.82 1.88 4.53
C LYS A 213 16.69 3.21 5.27
N ALA A 214 16.68 3.16 6.61
CA ALA A 214 16.67 4.33 7.48
C ALA A 214 18.06 4.54 8.09
N GLY A 215 18.93 5.26 7.38
CA GLY A 215 20.33 5.45 7.78
C GLY A 215 21.01 4.10 8.04
N ASP A 216 21.73 3.99 9.15
CA ASP A 216 22.35 2.73 9.62
C ASP A 216 21.48 1.99 10.66
N PHE A 217 20.31 2.54 11.00
CA PHE A 217 19.44 2.03 12.06
C PHE A 217 18.49 0.91 11.57
N SER A 218 17.95 1.02 10.35
CA SER A 218 17.01 0.04 9.78
C SER A 218 17.23 -0.15 8.28
N THR A 219 17.10 -1.38 7.84
CA THR A 219 17.13 -1.75 6.41
C THR A 219 15.97 -2.65 6.08
#